data_04e07bd82de01683861b98606e72e284
#
_entry.id   04e07bd82de01683861b98606e72e284
#
_cell.length_a   1.000
_cell.length_b   1.000
_cell.length_c   1.000
_cell.angle_alpha   90.00
_cell.angle_beta   90.00
_cell.angle_gamma   90.00
#
_symmetry.space_group_name_H-M   'P 1'
#
loop_
_entity.id
_entity.type
_entity.pdbx_description
1 polymer ?
#
loop_
_entity_poly.entity_id
_entity_poly.type
_entity_poly.pdbx_seq_one_letter_code
_entity_poly.pdbx_strand_id
1 'polypeptide(L)'
;QVATAQAFRDLLDGSALMQDGAARRLQDPISLRSIIQTHGAVHAALDVLEAAIDVEINHASDNPAVLLAVNWLVSTGNYHTPWLAQTLDLAARALAILANDAVSRIHRLCTPEMSGLAPLLSSAATDRAGFGPLLKPVEALRASIIHLAGPVPVVPSFNAGGVEDAATFTPLAASKLMQLCEQLSYLLAYELLAGAQALDLARPDSVAPRVAAAHAQVRGLSAFLDNDRPIGREVEAVACELVLMGGLAIDQLLADAEAFGLFQHGGTKGDIRQ
;
A
#
# COMPACT_ATOMS: atom_id res chain seq x y z
N GLN A 1 13.24 6.18 0.89
CA GLN A 1 13.01 7.29 -0.05
C GLN A 1 13.93 7.24 -1.29
N VAL A 2 15.24 6.96 -1.14
CA VAL A 2 16.16 6.90 -2.32
C VAL A 2 15.75 5.77 -3.28
N ALA A 3 15.53 4.57 -2.77
CA ALA A 3 15.05 3.44 -3.56
C ALA A 3 13.70 3.75 -4.25
N THR A 4 12.77 4.33 -3.50
CA THR A 4 11.47 4.77 -4.03
C THR A 4 11.63 5.78 -5.17
N ALA A 5 12.53 6.77 -5.02
CA ALA A 5 12.81 7.75 -6.06
C ALA A 5 13.40 7.10 -7.32
N GLN A 6 14.27 6.10 -7.15
CA GLN A 6 14.83 5.36 -8.28
C GLN A 6 13.74 4.55 -9.00
N ALA A 7 12.92 3.81 -8.26
CA ALA A 7 11.81 3.05 -8.84
C ALA A 7 10.86 3.93 -9.66
N PHE A 8 10.58 5.16 -9.19
CA PHE A 8 9.76 6.12 -9.97
C PHE A 8 10.45 6.61 -11.23
N ARG A 9 11.77 6.87 -11.21
CA ARG A 9 12.51 7.22 -12.43
C ARG A 9 12.44 6.09 -13.45
N ASP A 10 12.67 4.87 -13.01
CA ASP A 10 12.66 3.67 -13.87
C ASP A 10 11.25 3.42 -14.44
N LEU A 11 10.19 3.70 -13.66
CA LEU A 11 8.81 3.59 -14.11
C LEU A 11 8.47 4.63 -15.20
N LEU A 12 9.02 5.83 -15.09
CA LEU A 12 8.73 6.95 -15.98
C LEU A 12 9.75 7.11 -17.12
N ASP A 13 10.76 6.26 -17.17
CA ASP A 13 11.79 6.32 -18.22
C ASP A 13 11.16 6.20 -19.62
N GLY A 14 11.59 7.06 -20.53
CA GLY A 14 11.01 7.17 -21.88
C GLY A 14 9.66 7.92 -21.96
N SER A 15 9.15 8.46 -20.84
CA SER A 15 7.95 9.29 -20.86
C SER A 15 8.22 10.70 -21.37
N ALA A 16 7.32 11.24 -22.19
CA ALA A 16 7.33 12.66 -22.59
C ALA A 16 7.24 13.62 -21.38
N LEU A 17 6.67 13.16 -20.25
CA LEU A 17 6.57 13.94 -19.00
C LEU A 17 7.93 14.21 -18.35
N MET A 18 8.97 13.46 -18.71
CA MET A 18 10.34 13.63 -18.19
C MET A 18 11.16 14.67 -18.97
N GLN A 19 10.59 15.24 -20.03
CA GLN A 19 11.27 16.25 -20.86
C GLN A 19 11.13 17.67 -20.28
N ASP A 20 12.12 18.50 -20.53
CA ASP A 20 12.08 19.90 -20.14
C ASP A 20 10.86 20.60 -20.76
N GLY A 21 10.14 21.38 -19.94
CA GLY A 21 8.94 22.09 -20.37
C GLY A 21 7.64 21.26 -20.38
N ALA A 22 7.68 19.97 -20.05
CA ALA A 22 6.47 19.13 -19.98
C ALA A 22 5.52 19.50 -18.85
N ALA A 23 6.02 20.17 -17.80
CA ALA A 23 5.21 20.57 -16.66
C ALA A 23 4.17 21.63 -17.05
N ARG A 24 2.90 21.32 -16.81
CA ARG A 24 1.77 22.24 -17.08
C ARG A 24 1.56 23.28 -15.98
N ARG A 25 2.23 23.16 -14.85
CA ARG A 25 2.06 23.98 -13.65
C ARG A 25 3.40 24.22 -12.98
N LEU A 26 3.48 25.33 -12.23
CA LEU A 26 4.65 25.63 -11.40
C LEU A 26 4.86 24.57 -10.31
N GLN A 27 3.76 24.07 -9.72
CA GLN A 27 3.79 23.03 -8.71
C GLN A 27 2.60 22.06 -8.88
N ASP A 28 2.89 20.76 -8.83
CA ASP A 28 1.86 19.76 -8.69
C ASP A 28 1.32 19.71 -7.25
N PRO A 29 0.11 19.21 -7.07
CA PRO A 29 -0.44 18.94 -5.74
C PRO A 29 0.45 18.01 -4.90
N ILE A 30 0.38 18.16 -3.58
CA ILE A 30 1.22 17.40 -2.64
C ILE A 30 1.08 15.88 -2.86
N SER A 31 -0.12 15.37 -3.09
CA SER A 31 -0.35 13.94 -3.33
C SER A 31 0.37 13.36 -4.56
N LEU A 32 0.88 14.21 -5.46
CA LEU A 32 1.74 13.83 -6.59
C LEU A 32 3.21 14.13 -6.31
N ARG A 33 3.54 15.38 -5.98
CA ARG A 33 4.96 15.78 -5.80
C ARG A 33 5.62 15.19 -4.56
N SER A 34 4.84 14.70 -3.57
CA SER A 34 5.34 14.06 -2.35
C SER A 34 5.18 12.53 -2.37
N ILE A 35 4.91 11.95 -3.53
CA ILE A 35 4.68 10.50 -3.66
C ILE A 35 5.87 9.70 -3.15
N ILE A 36 7.08 10.17 -3.40
CA ILE A 36 8.31 9.53 -2.93
C ILE A 36 8.39 9.49 -1.40
N GLN A 37 7.98 10.57 -0.73
CA GLN A 37 8.00 10.66 0.74
C GLN A 37 6.94 9.75 1.35
N THR A 38 5.74 9.75 0.79
CA THR A 38 4.64 8.89 1.27
C THR A 38 4.97 7.41 1.10
N HIS A 39 5.36 6.99 -0.10
CA HIS A 39 5.71 5.58 -0.35
C HIS A 39 6.97 5.17 0.42
N GLY A 40 7.99 6.04 0.51
CA GLY A 40 9.17 5.77 1.30
C GLY A 40 8.90 5.63 2.81
N ALA A 41 7.89 6.32 3.35
CA ALA A 41 7.45 6.14 4.72
C ALA A 41 6.72 4.80 4.91
N VAL A 42 5.93 4.37 3.92
CA VAL A 42 5.29 3.03 3.95
C VAL A 42 6.35 1.94 3.97
N HIS A 43 7.34 1.97 3.07
CA HIS A 43 8.43 0.99 3.07
C HIS A 43 9.14 0.94 4.42
N ALA A 44 9.52 2.09 4.98
CA ALA A 44 10.17 2.14 6.28
C ALA A 44 9.32 1.55 7.42
N ALA A 45 8.00 1.74 7.40
CA ALA A 45 7.10 1.16 8.37
C ALA A 45 6.98 -0.37 8.21
N LEU A 46 6.98 -0.86 6.97
CA LEU A 46 6.93 -2.29 6.67
C LEU A 46 8.26 -2.98 7.04
N ASP A 47 9.41 -2.37 6.78
CA ASP A 47 10.73 -2.88 7.19
C ASP A 47 10.79 -3.08 8.71
N VAL A 48 10.26 -2.12 9.49
CA VAL A 48 10.20 -2.20 10.96
C VAL A 48 9.24 -3.31 11.41
N LEU A 49 8.10 -3.48 10.73
CA LEU A 49 7.15 -4.55 11.04
C LEU A 49 7.76 -5.92 10.72
N GLU A 50 8.40 -6.09 9.57
CA GLU A 50 9.08 -7.33 9.17
C GLU A 50 10.12 -7.74 10.21
N ALA A 51 11.00 -6.81 10.62
CA ALA A 51 11.99 -7.07 11.66
C ALA A 51 11.35 -7.47 13.01
N ALA A 52 10.20 -6.88 13.38
CA ALA A 52 9.49 -7.26 14.58
C ALA A 52 8.89 -8.69 14.48
N ILE A 53 8.33 -9.04 13.31
CA ILE A 53 7.81 -10.38 13.05
C ILE A 53 8.94 -11.40 13.09
N ASP A 54 10.09 -11.12 12.48
CA ASP A 54 11.25 -12.02 12.49
C ASP A 54 11.72 -12.35 13.91
N VAL A 55 11.70 -11.40 14.82
CA VAL A 55 12.01 -11.65 16.23
C VAL A 55 10.98 -12.60 16.84
N GLU A 56 9.68 -12.33 16.62
CA GLU A 56 8.61 -13.09 17.27
C GLU A 56 8.52 -14.54 16.77
N ILE A 57 8.75 -14.80 15.49
CA ILE A 57 8.71 -16.18 14.92
C ILE A 57 9.95 -17.00 15.22
N ASN A 58 11.08 -16.37 15.62
CA ASN A 58 12.36 -17.05 15.83
C ASN A 58 12.75 -17.20 17.31
N HIS A 59 11.90 -16.77 18.25
CA HIS A 59 12.18 -16.93 19.68
C HIS A 59 11.18 -17.84 20.39
N ALA A 60 11.52 -18.25 21.62
CA ALA A 60 10.63 -19.02 22.48
C ALA A 60 9.67 -18.07 23.20
N SER A 61 8.39 -18.08 22.78
CA SER A 61 7.35 -17.17 23.30
C SER A 61 6.51 -17.73 24.44
N ASP A 62 6.71 -18.99 24.81
CA ASP A 62 5.85 -19.66 25.80
C ASP A 62 6.30 -19.40 27.24
N ASN A 63 5.38 -19.59 28.19
CA ASN A 63 5.60 -19.52 29.63
C ASN A 63 5.08 -20.79 30.30
N PRO A 64 5.93 -21.56 31.02
CA PRO A 64 7.35 -21.29 31.30
C PRO A 64 8.26 -21.61 30.11
N ALA A 65 9.40 -20.93 30.03
CA ALA A 65 10.46 -21.31 29.09
C ALA A 65 11.25 -22.51 29.62
N VAL A 66 11.59 -23.45 28.72
CA VAL A 66 12.39 -24.65 29.01
C VAL A 66 13.84 -24.38 28.64
N LEU A 67 14.72 -24.28 29.62
CA LEU A 67 16.17 -24.07 29.42
C LEU A 67 16.87 -25.43 29.39
N LEU A 68 17.00 -26.03 28.21
CA LEU A 68 17.58 -27.36 28.04
C LEU A 68 19.01 -27.50 28.55
N ALA A 69 19.83 -26.44 28.34
CA ALA A 69 21.24 -26.44 28.74
C ALA A 69 21.45 -26.61 30.26
N VAL A 70 20.49 -26.18 31.07
CA VAL A 70 20.56 -26.23 32.54
C VAL A 70 19.45 -27.07 33.15
N ASN A 71 18.64 -27.74 32.31
CA ASN A 71 17.51 -28.57 32.69
C ASN A 71 16.58 -27.86 33.70
N TRP A 72 16.16 -26.63 33.35
CA TRP A 72 15.35 -25.79 34.22
C TRP A 72 14.12 -25.24 33.51
N LEU A 73 13.06 -24.95 34.29
CA LEU A 73 11.87 -24.23 33.89
C LEU A 73 11.90 -22.83 34.52
N VAL A 74 11.73 -21.80 33.68
CA VAL A 74 11.77 -20.41 34.13
C VAL A 74 10.49 -19.71 33.68
N SER A 75 9.83 -19.03 34.62
CA SER A 75 8.73 -18.13 34.27
C SER A 75 9.29 -16.92 33.51
N THR A 76 8.68 -16.60 32.37
CA THR A 76 9.11 -15.50 31.48
C THR A 76 7.94 -14.64 31.09
N GLY A 77 8.23 -13.43 30.56
CA GLY A 77 7.27 -12.54 29.92
C GLY A 77 7.36 -12.55 28.37
N ASN A 78 8.02 -13.52 27.77
CA ASN A 78 8.30 -13.56 26.34
C ASN A 78 7.04 -13.64 25.45
N TYR A 79 5.90 -14.08 26.00
CA TYR A 79 4.61 -14.06 25.33
C TYR A 79 4.00 -12.67 25.18
N HIS A 80 4.54 -11.67 25.87
CA HIS A 80 4.05 -10.30 25.85
C HIS A 80 4.70 -9.51 24.71
N THR A 81 3.92 -9.13 23.68
CA THR A 81 4.39 -8.65 22.38
C THR A 81 4.05 -7.17 22.11
N PRO A 82 4.39 -6.20 23.00
CA PRO A 82 4.02 -4.80 22.85
C PRO A 82 4.68 -4.15 21.63
N TRP A 83 5.90 -4.57 21.29
CA TRP A 83 6.61 -4.04 20.13
C TRP A 83 5.91 -4.45 18.82
N LEU A 84 5.53 -5.71 18.68
CA LEU A 84 4.79 -6.18 17.50
C LEU A 84 3.44 -5.45 17.37
N ALA A 85 2.70 -5.24 18.46
CA ALA A 85 1.44 -4.48 18.41
C ALA A 85 1.65 -3.04 17.91
N GLN A 86 2.71 -2.38 18.38
CA GLN A 86 3.03 -1.00 17.96
C GLN A 86 3.48 -0.93 16.50
N THR A 87 4.25 -1.89 16.01
CA THR A 87 4.70 -1.92 14.61
C THR A 87 3.56 -2.22 13.65
N LEU A 88 2.59 -3.04 14.03
CA LEU A 88 1.35 -3.26 13.29
C LEU A 88 0.52 -1.96 13.16
N ASP A 89 0.38 -1.22 14.26
CA ASP A 89 -0.31 0.08 14.26
C ASP A 89 0.47 1.13 13.44
N LEU A 90 1.80 1.11 13.47
CA LEU A 90 2.65 1.98 12.65
C LEU A 90 2.44 1.72 11.15
N ALA A 91 2.44 0.46 10.73
CA ALA A 91 2.18 0.06 9.35
C ALA A 91 0.77 0.48 8.91
N ALA A 92 -0.24 0.25 9.74
CA ALA A 92 -1.62 0.65 9.46
C ALA A 92 -1.75 2.17 9.23
N ARG A 93 -1.07 2.98 10.03
CA ARG A 93 -1.08 4.45 9.88
C ARG A 93 -0.36 4.91 8.62
N ALA A 94 0.77 4.29 8.27
CA ALA A 94 1.50 4.61 7.03
C ALA A 94 0.65 4.30 5.80
N LEU A 95 -0.03 3.15 5.77
CA LEU A 95 -0.94 2.75 4.70
C LEU A 95 -2.19 3.66 4.62
N ALA A 96 -2.70 4.16 5.74
CA ALA A 96 -3.81 5.11 5.72
C ALA A 96 -3.43 6.47 5.11
N ILE A 97 -2.19 6.92 5.29
CA ILE A 97 -1.68 8.12 4.62
C ILE A 97 -1.59 7.88 3.11
N LEU A 98 -1.06 6.73 2.69
CA LEU A 98 -1.04 6.32 1.28
C LEU A 98 -2.45 6.33 0.68
N ALA A 99 -3.42 5.73 1.37
CA ALA A 99 -4.82 5.69 0.95
C ALA A 99 -5.40 7.10 0.76
N ASN A 100 -5.12 8.03 1.69
CA ASN A 100 -5.58 9.41 1.58
C ASN A 100 -5.00 10.13 0.34
N ASP A 101 -3.72 9.88 0.04
CA ASP A 101 -3.07 10.43 -1.15
C ASP A 101 -3.65 9.82 -2.44
N ALA A 102 -3.94 8.51 -2.46
CA ALA A 102 -4.59 7.83 -3.58
C ALA A 102 -5.97 8.44 -3.89
N VAL A 103 -6.81 8.63 -2.88
CA VAL A 103 -8.11 9.31 -3.03
C VAL A 103 -7.94 10.71 -3.58
N SER A 104 -6.97 11.46 -3.07
CA SER A 104 -6.68 12.81 -3.57
C SER A 104 -6.28 12.80 -5.05
N ARG A 105 -5.52 11.80 -5.52
CA ARG A 105 -5.15 11.64 -6.94
C ARG A 105 -6.35 11.28 -7.80
N ILE A 106 -7.24 10.38 -7.34
CA ILE A 106 -8.49 10.03 -8.05
C ILE A 106 -9.36 11.27 -8.25
N HIS A 107 -9.60 12.04 -7.18
CA HIS A 107 -10.39 13.28 -7.28
C HIS A 107 -9.79 14.28 -8.27
N ARG A 108 -8.46 14.41 -8.30
CA ARG A 108 -7.78 15.32 -9.22
C ARG A 108 -7.92 14.90 -10.66
N LEU A 109 -7.85 13.59 -10.95
CA LEU A 109 -8.11 13.07 -12.29
C LEU A 109 -9.54 13.40 -12.73
N CYS A 110 -10.50 13.31 -11.84
CA CYS A 110 -11.92 13.59 -12.08
C CYS A 110 -12.26 15.09 -12.19
N THR A 111 -11.32 15.99 -11.85
CA THR A 111 -11.53 17.45 -11.82
C THR A 111 -10.86 18.09 -13.05
N PRO A 112 -11.62 18.67 -14.00
CA PRO A 112 -11.08 19.22 -15.27
C PRO A 112 -9.99 20.27 -15.08
N GLU A 113 -10.17 21.16 -14.11
CA GLU A 113 -9.22 22.25 -13.83
C GLU A 113 -7.86 21.70 -13.35
N MET A 114 -7.88 20.47 -12.83
CA MET A 114 -6.68 19.78 -12.32
C MET A 114 -6.07 18.86 -13.38
N SER A 115 -6.89 18.06 -14.06
CA SER A 115 -6.43 17.06 -15.02
C SER A 115 -6.29 17.57 -16.44
N GLY A 116 -7.09 18.58 -16.82
CA GLY A 116 -7.28 19.00 -18.22
C GLY A 116 -8.11 18.01 -19.04
N LEU A 117 -8.73 17.04 -18.38
CA LEU A 117 -9.57 16.01 -19.01
C LEU A 117 -11.06 16.35 -18.84
N ALA A 118 -11.92 15.56 -19.48
CA ALA A 118 -13.37 15.68 -19.31
C ALA A 118 -13.79 15.49 -17.84
N PRO A 119 -14.85 16.20 -17.39
CA PRO A 119 -15.36 16.07 -16.03
C PRO A 119 -15.61 14.59 -15.68
N LEU A 120 -15.19 14.19 -14.47
CA LEU A 120 -15.38 12.84 -13.95
C LEU A 120 -14.83 11.73 -14.86
N LEU A 121 -13.84 12.03 -15.70
CA LEU A 121 -13.27 11.10 -16.68
C LEU A 121 -14.34 10.49 -17.62
N SER A 122 -15.41 11.22 -17.87
CA SER A 122 -16.45 10.79 -18.80
C SER A 122 -15.94 10.76 -20.24
N SER A 123 -16.47 9.87 -21.06
CA SER A 123 -16.26 9.96 -22.51
C SER A 123 -16.93 11.23 -23.04
N ALA A 124 -16.56 11.70 -24.24
CA ALA A 124 -16.94 13.00 -24.80
C ALA A 124 -18.46 13.34 -24.88
N ALA A 125 -19.33 12.45 -24.45
CA ALA A 125 -20.77 12.71 -24.39
C ALA A 125 -21.14 13.40 -23.06
N THR A 126 -21.88 14.51 -23.17
CA THR A 126 -22.22 15.40 -22.03
C THR A 126 -23.27 14.84 -21.06
N ASP A 127 -23.84 13.68 -21.35
CA ASP A 127 -24.92 13.03 -20.60
C ASP A 127 -24.46 11.84 -19.75
N ARG A 128 -23.15 11.67 -19.56
CA ARG A 128 -22.57 10.53 -18.87
C ARG A 128 -21.99 10.92 -17.51
N ALA A 129 -22.17 10.03 -16.54
CA ALA A 129 -21.66 10.21 -15.19
C ALA A 129 -20.18 9.82 -15.04
N GLY A 130 -19.65 8.97 -15.93
CA GLY A 130 -18.26 8.51 -15.89
C GLY A 130 -17.88 7.93 -14.53
N PHE A 131 -16.79 8.42 -13.94
CA PHE A 131 -16.31 8.03 -12.60
C PHE A 131 -17.06 8.71 -11.44
N GLY A 132 -18.04 9.59 -11.70
CA GLY A 132 -18.78 10.29 -10.65
C GLY A 132 -19.40 9.37 -9.58
N PRO A 133 -20.17 8.32 -9.96
CA PRO A 133 -20.72 7.37 -9.00
C PRO A 133 -19.67 6.60 -8.21
N LEU A 134 -18.47 6.41 -8.78
CA LEU A 134 -17.38 5.62 -8.17
C LEU A 134 -16.64 6.40 -7.05
N LEU A 135 -16.77 7.72 -7.00
CA LEU A 135 -16.17 8.52 -5.93
C LEU A 135 -16.79 8.21 -4.56
N LYS A 136 -18.05 7.76 -4.52
CA LYS A 136 -18.71 7.40 -3.25
C LYS A 136 -18.08 6.17 -2.57
N PRO A 137 -17.91 5.02 -3.24
CA PRO A 137 -17.20 3.90 -2.63
C PRO A 137 -15.73 4.22 -2.32
N VAL A 138 -15.04 5.04 -3.13
CA VAL A 138 -13.68 5.51 -2.85
C VAL A 138 -13.61 6.24 -1.52
N GLU A 139 -14.54 7.18 -1.25
CA GLU A 139 -14.61 7.90 0.01
C GLU A 139 -15.01 7.00 1.18
N ALA A 140 -15.89 6.03 0.96
CA ALA A 140 -16.28 5.05 1.98
C ALA A 140 -15.09 4.16 2.39
N LEU A 141 -14.31 3.68 1.41
CA LEU A 141 -13.08 2.91 1.65
C LEU A 141 -12.06 3.75 2.42
N ARG A 142 -11.83 5.00 2.03
CA ARG A 142 -10.94 5.91 2.78
C ARG A 142 -11.35 6.05 4.23
N ALA A 143 -12.64 6.33 4.49
CA ALA A 143 -13.14 6.48 5.85
C ALA A 143 -12.94 5.22 6.70
N SER A 144 -13.20 4.05 6.12
CA SER A 144 -12.99 2.76 6.77
C SER A 144 -11.51 2.47 7.02
N ILE A 145 -10.62 2.72 6.05
CA ILE A 145 -9.17 2.57 6.21
C ILE A 145 -8.64 3.47 7.35
N ILE A 146 -9.09 4.73 7.42
CA ILE A 146 -8.71 5.64 8.50
C ILE A 146 -9.21 5.12 9.86
N HIS A 147 -10.43 4.58 9.92
CA HIS A 147 -10.96 3.98 11.14
C HIS A 147 -10.13 2.77 11.59
N LEU A 148 -9.78 1.88 10.67
CA LEU A 148 -8.95 0.70 10.93
C LEU A 148 -7.51 1.06 11.33
N ALA A 149 -6.99 2.19 10.88
CA ALA A 149 -5.65 2.68 11.23
C ALA A 149 -5.56 3.32 12.62
N GLY A 150 -6.68 3.47 13.34
CA GLY A 150 -6.64 3.87 14.73
C GLY A 150 -5.87 2.84 15.59
N PRO A 151 -5.09 3.25 16.59
CA PRO A 151 -4.30 2.31 17.39
C PRO A 151 -5.20 1.35 18.17
N VAL A 152 -4.65 0.19 18.54
CA VAL A 152 -5.33 -0.69 19.48
C VAL A 152 -5.43 -0.03 20.84
N PRO A 153 -6.49 -0.30 21.63
CA PRO A 153 -6.66 0.32 22.92
C PRO A 153 -5.55 -0.10 23.89
N VAL A 154 -5.05 0.88 24.65
CA VAL A 154 -4.14 0.66 25.77
C VAL A 154 -4.97 0.74 27.05
N VAL A 155 -5.55 -0.38 27.42
CA VAL A 155 -6.43 -0.47 28.61
C VAL A 155 -5.88 -1.54 29.57
N PRO A 156 -6.07 -1.35 30.87
CA PRO A 156 -5.69 -2.37 31.85
C PRO A 156 -6.51 -3.64 31.65
N SER A 157 -5.91 -4.78 31.84
CA SER A 157 -6.55 -6.08 31.93
C SER A 157 -6.65 -6.48 33.40
N PHE A 158 -7.58 -7.36 33.76
CA PHE A 158 -7.68 -7.89 35.11
C PHE A 158 -8.18 -9.35 35.05
N ASN A 159 -7.25 -10.22 34.66
CA ASN A 159 -7.49 -11.66 34.59
C ASN A 159 -6.67 -12.41 35.67
N ALA A 160 -6.98 -13.69 35.87
CA ALA A 160 -6.28 -14.57 36.80
C ALA A 160 -6.10 -13.95 38.20
N GLY A 161 -7.14 -13.27 38.72
CA GLY A 161 -7.09 -12.63 40.04
C GLY A 161 -6.13 -11.43 40.13
N GLY A 162 -5.84 -10.80 39.00
CA GLY A 162 -4.95 -9.63 38.90
C GLY A 162 -3.49 -9.97 38.60
N VAL A 163 -3.19 -11.22 38.31
CA VAL A 163 -1.84 -11.65 37.89
C VAL A 163 -1.61 -11.29 36.42
N GLU A 164 -2.66 -11.35 35.59
CA GLU A 164 -2.65 -10.95 34.18
C GLU A 164 -3.29 -9.56 34.04
N ASP A 165 -2.57 -8.53 34.42
CA ASP A 165 -3.07 -7.15 34.50
C ASP A 165 -2.72 -6.27 33.28
N ALA A 166 -2.05 -6.84 32.29
CA ALA A 166 -1.66 -6.17 31.06
C ALA A 166 -1.90 -7.03 29.82
N ALA A 167 -2.35 -6.40 28.74
CA ALA A 167 -2.51 -7.05 27.44
C ALA A 167 -2.06 -6.10 26.31
N THR A 168 -1.45 -6.66 25.26
CA THR A 168 -0.97 -5.89 24.08
C THR A 168 -1.99 -5.81 22.97
N PHE A 169 -3.02 -6.65 22.97
CA PHE A 169 -4.02 -6.76 21.91
C PHE A 169 -3.42 -6.96 20.50
N THR A 170 -2.26 -7.59 20.41
CA THR A 170 -1.55 -7.86 19.15
C THR A 170 -2.42 -8.59 18.11
N PRO A 171 -3.23 -9.63 18.48
CA PRO A 171 -4.14 -10.25 17.52
C PRO A 171 -5.18 -9.27 16.95
N LEU A 172 -5.64 -8.32 17.75
CA LEU A 172 -6.56 -7.26 17.28
C LEU A 172 -5.86 -6.33 16.32
N ALA A 173 -4.63 -5.89 16.62
CA ALA A 173 -3.82 -5.06 15.72
C ALA A 173 -3.59 -5.75 14.37
N ALA A 174 -3.24 -7.03 14.38
CA ALA A 174 -3.06 -7.84 13.17
C ALA A 174 -4.36 -7.96 12.37
N SER A 175 -5.48 -8.28 13.02
CA SER A 175 -6.79 -8.38 12.34
C SER A 175 -7.22 -7.06 11.70
N LYS A 176 -7.00 -5.94 12.36
CA LYS A 176 -7.28 -4.60 11.83
C LYS A 176 -6.40 -4.28 10.62
N LEU A 177 -5.11 -4.58 10.67
CA LEU A 177 -4.19 -4.38 9.56
C LEU A 177 -4.58 -5.24 8.35
N MET A 178 -4.95 -6.51 8.55
CA MET A 178 -5.42 -7.38 7.46
C MET A 178 -6.67 -6.82 6.77
N GLN A 179 -7.68 -6.38 7.54
CA GLN A 179 -8.88 -5.75 7.00
C GLN A 179 -8.55 -4.43 6.27
N LEU A 180 -7.60 -3.66 6.79
CA LEU A 180 -7.13 -2.43 6.15
C LEU A 180 -6.49 -2.74 4.80
N CYS A 181 -5.61 -3.74 4.72
CA CYS A 181 -4.96 -4.14 3.47
C CYS A 181 -5.98 -4.60 2.42
N GLU A 182 -7.00 -5.36 2.82
CA GLU A 182 -8.09 -5.74 1.92
C GLU A 182 -8.81 -4.52 1.35
N GLN A 183 -9.20 -3.57 2.19
CA GLN A 183 -9.86 -2.35 1.73
C GLN A 183 -8.96 -1.44 0.90
N LEU A 184 -7.68 -1.38 1.25
CA LEU A 184 -6.68 -0.63 0.48
C LEU A 184 -6.52 -1.23 -0.93
N SER A 185 -6.57 -2.56 -1.09
CA SER A 185 -6.48 -3.19 -2.41
C SER A 185 -7.61 -2.74 -3.34
N TYR A 186 -8.83 -2.65 -2.84
CA TYR A 186 -9.97 -2.09 -3.61
C TYR A 186 -9.77 -0.61 -3.93
N LEU A 187 -9.28 0.18 -2.98
CA LEU A 187 -9.01 1.60 -3.21
C LEU A 187 -7.95 1.81 -4.30
N LEU A 188 -6.86 1.04 -4.26
CA LEU A 188 -5.82 1.08 -5.29
C LEU A 188 -6.32 0.58 -6.65
N ALA A 189 -7.25 -0.39 -6.67
CA ALA A 189 -7.92 -0.80 -7.90
C ALA A 189 -8.72 0.35 -8.53
N TYR A 190 -9.45 1.14 -7.74
CA TYR A 190 -10.11 2.35 -8.24
C TYR A 190 -9.09 3.37 -8.77
N GLU A 191 -7.95 3.54 -8.12
CA GLU A 191 -6.90 4.43 -8.60
C GLU A 191 -6.31 3.96 -9.94
N LEU A 192 -6.02 2.67 -10.09
CA LEU A 192 -5.54 2.08 -11.34
C LEU A 192 -6.56 2.24 -12.49
N LEU A 193 -7.83 2.00 -12.22
CA LEU A 193 -8.90 2.18 -13.20
C LEU A 193 -9.06 3.64 -13.61
N ALA A 194 -9.00 4.57 -12.66
CA ALA A 194 -9.04 6.00 -12.93
C ALA A 194 -7.82 6.45 -13.73
N GLY A 195 -6.63 5.96 -13.39
CA GLY A 195 -5.39 6.23 -14.11
C GLY A 195 -5.42 5.71 -15.55
N ALA A 196 -5.90 4.48 -15.75
CA ALA A 196 -6.05 3.91 -17.09
C ALA A 196 -7.07 4.69 -17.93
N GLN A 197 -8.20 5.06 -17.34
CA GLN A 197 -9.21 5.89 -18.00
C GLN A 197 -8.66 7.26 -18.40
N ALA A 198 -7.91 7.91 -17.49
CA ALA A 198 -7.29 9.19 -17.74
C ALA A 198 -6.24 9.11 -18.87
N LEU A 199 -5.46 8.03 -18.91
CA LEU A 199 -4.45 7.81 -19.95
C LEU A 199 -5.09 7.67 -21.34
N ASP A 200 -6.19 6.91 -21.45
CA ASP A 200 -6.93 6.75 -22.70
C ASP A 200 -7.58 8.06 -23.18
N LEU A 201 -8.04 8.89 -22.24
CA LEU A 201 -8.61 10.20 -22.57
C LEU A 201 -7.54 11.21 -22.98
N ALA A 202 -6.39 11.19 -22.30
CA ALA A 202 -5.29 12.12 -22.54
C ALA A 202 -4.58 11.87 -23.88
N ARG A 203 -4.47 10.61 -24.30
CA ARG A 203 -3.80 10.16 -25.54
C ARG A 203 -2.43 10.84 -25.75
N PRO A 204 -1.50 10.71 -24.80
CA PRO A 204 -0.20 11.34 -24.90
C PRO A 204 0.61 10.76 -26.09
N ASP A 205 1.47 11.57 -26.70
CA ASP A 205 2.30 11.19 -27.84
C ASP A 205 3.27 10.03 -27.50
N SER A 206 3.73 9.97 -26.27
CA SER A 206 4.56 8.86 -25.77
C SER A 206 4.25 8.52 -24.32
N VAL A 207 4.22 7.22 -24.02
CA VAL A 207 4.02 6.66 -22.68
C VAL A 207 5.23 5.82 -22.33
N ALA A 208 5.74 5.94 -21.11
CA ALA A 208 6.83 5.08 -20.64
C ALA A 208 6.46 3.60 -20.82
N PRO A 209 7.37 2.73 -21.29
CA PRO A 209 7.06 1.33 -21.59
C PRO A 209 6.44 0.56 -20.40
N ARG A 210 6.93 0.79 -19.19
CA ARG A 210 6.41 0.16 -17.98
C ARG A 210 4.99 0.65 -17.63
N VAL A 211 4.71 1.94 -17.84
CA VAL A 211 3.35 2.48 -17.66
C VAL A 211 2.40 1.92 -18.72
N ALA A 212 2.87 1.78 -19.98
CA ALA A 212 2.08 1.16 -21.04
C ALA A 212 1.76 -0.31 -20.75
N ALA A 213 2.72 -1.06 -20.19
CA ALA A 213 2.51 -2.45 -19.78
C ALA A 213 1.47 -2.55 -18.65
N ALA A 214 1.59 -1.72 -17.61
CA ALA A 214 0.60 -1.67 -16.52
C ALA A 214 -0.79 -1.28 -17.02
N HIS A 215 -0.88 -0.28 -17.91
CA HIS A 215 -2.13 0.11 -18.57
C HIS A 215 -2.76 -1.09 -19.33
N ALA A 216 -1.97 -1.83 -20.10
CA ALA A 216 -2.45 -2.99 -20.85
C ALA A 216 -2.98 -4.08 -19.91
N GLN A 217 -2.35 -4.33 -18.75
CA GLN A 217 -2.84 -5.28 -17.75
C GLN A 217 -4.20 -4.83 -17.18
N VAL A 218 -4.33 -3.56 -16.79
CA VAL A 218 -5.62 -3.03 -16.32
C VAL A 218 -6.69 -3.16 -17.41
N ARG A 219 -6.36 -2.87 -18.67
CA ARG A 219 -7.30 -2.98 -19.81
C ARG A 219 -7.63 -4.41 -20.19
N GLY A 220 -6.80 -5.37 -19.82
CA GLY A 220 -7.14 -6.80 -19.90
C GLY A 220 -8.28 -7.22 -18.96
N LEU A 221 -8.46 -6.51 -17.84
CA LEU A 221 -9.49 -6.79 -16.83
C LEU A 221 -10.69 -5.84 -16.91
N SER A 222 -10.50 -4.63 -17.41
CA SER A 222 -11.53 -3.59 -17.48
C SER A 222 -11.43 -2.80 -18.77
N ALA A 223 -12.46 -2.87 -19.60
CA ALA A 223 -12.54 -2.07 -20.81
C ALA A 223 -12.67 -0.56 -20.50
N PHE A 224 -12.31 0.28 -21.46
CA PHE A 224 -12.55 1.72 -21.38
C PHE A 224 -14.02 2.01 -21.06
N LEU A 225 -14.26 2.94 -20.15
CA LEU A 225 -15.61 3.34 -19.75
C LEU A 225 -16.14 4.39 -20.76
N ASP A 226 -16.61 3.93 -21.88
CA ASP A 226 -17.24 4.77 -22.91
C ASP A 226 -18.71 5.07 -22.60
N ASN A 227 -19.40 4.12 -21.96
CA ASN A 227 -20.78 4.23 -21.47
C ASN A 227 -20.84 3.88 -19.99
N ASP A 228 -21.74 4.53 -19.28
CA ASP A 228 -21.98 4.22 -17.86
C ASP A 228 -22.46 2.77 -17.72
N ARG A 229 -21.77 2.01 -16.89
CA ARG A 229 -22.08 0.60 -16.58
C ARG A 229 -21.60 0.26 -15.16
N PRO A 230 -22.15 -0.80 -14.55
CA PRO A 230 -21.60 -1.32 -13.30
C PRO A 230 -20.21 -1.91 -13.54
N ILE A 231 -19.19 -1.43 -12.78
CA ILE A 231 -17.79 -1.92 -12.88
C ILE A 231 -17.32 -2.64 -11.61
N GLY A 232 -18.22 -2.98 -10.69
CA GLY A 232 -17.84 -3.60 -9.41
C GLY A 232 -17.01 -4.88 -9.57
N ARG A 233 -17.36 -5.76 -10.54
CA ARG A 233 -16.59 -6.97 -10.83
C ARG A 233 -15.21 -6.68 -11.42
N GLU A 234 -15.09 -5.62 -12.19
CA GLU A 234 -13.82 -5.17 -12.77
C GLU A 234 -12.91 -4.63 -11.66
N VAL A 235 -13.45 -3.85 -10.72
CA VAL A 235 -12.72 -3.40 -9.52
C VAL A 235 -12.23 -4.59 -8.70
N GLU A 236 -13.09 -5.59 -8.48
CA GLU A 236 -12.72 -6.80 -7.75
C GLU A 236 -11.61 -7.58 -8.47
N ALA A 237 -11.71 -7.77 -9.78
CA ALA A 237 -10.67 -8.43 -10.57
C ALA A 237 -9.33 -7.68 -10.50
N VAL A 238 -9.33 -6.36 -10.65
CA VAL A 238 -8.10 -5.55 -10.54
C VAL A 238 -7.53 -5.61 -9.12
N ALA A 239 -8.37 -5.54 -8.08
CA ALA A 239 -7.92 -5.66 -6.69
C ALA A 239 -7.26 -7.02 -6.41
N CYS A 240 -7.87 -8.11 -6.87
CA CYS A 240 -7.34 -9.45 -6.64
C CYS A 240 -6.11 -9.74 -7.51
N GLU A 241 -6.18 -9.52 -8.82
CA GLU A 241 -5.16 -10.00 -9.75
C GLU A 241 -3.94 -9.07 -9.83
N LEU A 242 -4.13 -7.76 -9.75
CA LEU A 242 -3.03 -6.80 -9.93
C LEU A 242 -2.50 -6.25 -8.62
N VAL A 243 -3.31 -6.13 -7.58
CA VAL A 243 -2.87 -5.53 -6.31
C VAL A 243 -2.48 -6.60 -5.29
N LEU A 244 -3.39 -7.54 -4.97
CA LEU A 244 -3.11 -8.54 -3.92
C LEU A 244 -2.17 -9.65 -4.38
N MET A 245 -2.26 -10.07 -5.65
CA MET A 245 -1.43 -11.14 -6.20
C MET A 245 -0.13 -10.64 -6.86
N GLY A 246 0.14 -9.33 -6.79
CA GLY A 246 1.35 -8.75 -7.35
C GLY A 246 1.46 -8.85 -8.88
N GLY A 247 0.31 -9.01 -9.56
CA GLY A 247 0.27 -9.20 -11.02
C GLY A 247 0.64 -7.97 -11.85
N LEU A 248 0.69 -6.77 -11.24
CA LEU A 248 1.37 -5.64 -11.87
C LEU A 248 2.85 -6.01 -12.00
N ALA A 249 3.48 -5.67 -13.11
CA ALA A 249 4.91 -5.88 -13.38
C ALA A 249 5.88 -5.31 -12.31
N ILE A 250 5.37 -5.11 -11.10
CA ILE A 250 6.07 -4.80 -9.85
C ILE A 250 7.02 -5.96 -9.47
N ASP A 251 6.64 -7.22 -9.75
CA ASP A 251 7.51 -8.37 -9.50
C ASP A 251 8.81 -8.28 -10.33
N GLN A 252 8.73 -7.72 -11.54
CA GLN A 252 9.92 -7.42 -12.34
C GLN A 252 10.73 -6.27 -11.71
N LEU A 253 10.06 -5.26 -11.12
CA LEU A 253 10.70 -4.17 -10.39
C LEU A 253 11.39 -4.65 -9.10
N LEU A 254 10.80 -5.61 -8.40
CA LEU A 254 11.37 -6.20 -7.20
C LEU A 254 12.52 -7.17 -7.57
N ALA A 255 12.36 -7.99 -8.61
CA ALA A 255 13.41 -8.86 -9.12
C ALA A 255 14.61 -8.05 -9.66
N ASP A 256 14.36 -6.95 -10.36
CA ASP A 256 15.40 -6.03 -10.80
C ASP A 256 16.10 -5.34 -9.61
N ALA A 257 15.34 -4.99 -8.55
CA ALA A 257 15.90 -4.42 -7.33
C ALA A 257 16.77 -5.44 -6.54
N GLU A 258 16.39 -6.71 -6.52
CA GLU A 258 17.21 -7.81 -5.99
C GLU A 258 18.45 -8.05 -6.84
N ALA A 259 18.35 -8.01 -8.17
CA ALA A 259 19.48 -8.14 -9.09
C ALA A 259 20.48 -6.98 -8.96
N PHE A 260 20.03 -5.78 -8.57
CA PHE A 260 20.88 -4.62 -8.26
C PHE A 260 21.41 -4.62 -6.82
N GLY A 261 21.15 -5.67 -6.02
CA GLY A 261 21.68 -5.80 -4.65
C GLY A 261 21.09 -4.81 -3.65
N LEU A 262 19.92 -4.21 -3.94
CA LEU A 262 19.22 -3.27 -3.07
C LEU A 262 18.57 -3.96 -1.86
N PHE A 263 18.40 -5.29 -1.91
CA PHE A 263 18.03 -6.18 -0.83
C PHE A 263 19.13 -7.21 -0.57
N GLN A 264 20.34 -6.77 -0.20
CA GLN A 264 21.28 -7.67 0.41
C GLN A 264 20.83 -7.90 1.85
N HIS A 265 20.24 -9.06 2.10
CA HIS A 265 20.16 -9.59 3.46
C HIS A 265 21.56 -9.58 4.05
N GLY A 266 21.80 -8.71 5.01
CA GLY A 266 23.02 -8.67 5.81
C GLY A 266 23.11 -9.90 6.70
N GLY A 267 23.17 -11.07 6.10
CA GLY A 267 23.46 -12.33 6.76
C GLY A 267 24.95 -12.61 6.69
N THR A 268 25.74 -11.94 7.50
CA THR A 268 27.06 -12.48 7.87
C THR A 268 26.82 -13.78 8.64
N LYS A 269 27.07 -14.89 7.98
CA LYS A 269 27.34 -16.16 8.68
C LYS A 269 28.55 -15.96 9.57
N GLY A 270 28.30 -15.52 10.79
CA GLY A 270 29.28 -15.59 11.88
C GLY A 270 29.40 -17.03 12.31
N ASP A 271 30.56 -17.61 12.10
CA ASP A 271 30.99 -18.87 12.69
C ASP A 271 30.71 -18.87 14.19
N ILE A 272 29.73 -19.62 14.64
CA ILE A 272 29.65 -20.05 16.02
C ILE A 272 30.38 -21.38 16.11
N ARG A 273 31.71 -21.31 16.30
CA ARG A 273 32.50 -22.36 16.92
C ARG A 273 32.97 -21.85 18.28
N GLN A 274 32.59 -22.55 19.27
CA GLN A 274 32.92 -22.72 20.70
C GLN A 274 31.87 -22.21 21.67
#